data_5af1d46c3fa5cd5e09559ad766b678b7
#
_entry.id   5af1d46c3fa5cd5e09559ad766b678b7
#
_cell.length_a   1.000
_cell.length_b   1.000
_cell.length_c   1.000
_cell.angle_alpha   90.00
_cell.angle_beta   90.00
_cell.angle_gamma   90.00
#
_symmetry.space_group_name_H-M   'P 1'
#
loop_
_entity.id
_entity.type
_entity.pdbx_description
1 polymer ?
#
loop_
_entity_poly.entity_id
_entity_poly.type
_entity_poly.pdbx_seq_one_letter_code
_entity_poly.pdbx_strand_id
1 'polypeptide(L)'
;MKTFGWDLCHRCNYQCPYCGVWKDHPELDIILSPQEWGKIWNRIYDMYGKCHLYISGGEPSVYPNFYEIVDVIASKHFPDICTNLSWDVDKLINKFTPENLRISATFHPSMAKFEDFFVKAVKAKDFLADRQIYYVCFPNQIKDMPERSAKLKEEGIKLIPLPLRGDGFTLNSEEEKKIIEDLSPYKGSEKIEYQLQNASPKGKMCRAGKDYAVIRVDGTVDRCSQYKNGSVGKIRDDNFSLFDKCKKCEKDYCPIESQWIL
;
A
#
# COMPACT_ATOMS: atom_id res chain seq x y z
N MET A 1 -12.11 -12.78 -5.57
CA MET A 1 -12.33 -11.33 -5.31
C MET A 1 -11.30 -10.56 -6.11
N LYS A 2 -11.72 -9.52 -6.87
CA LYS A 2 -10.80 -8.62 -7.57
C LYS A 2 -10.13 -7.70 -6.56
N THR A 3 -8.93 -7.24 -6.90
CA THR A 3 -8.14 -6.35 -6.06
C THR A 3 -7.68 -5.14 -6.85
N PHE A 4 -7.78 -3.96 -6.25
CA PHE A 4 -7.28 -2.73 -6.84
C PHE A 4 -6.28 -2.08 -5.88
N GLY A 5 -5.06 -1.79 -6.36
CA GLY A 5 -4.24 -0.75 -5.80
C GLY A 5 -4.82 0.59 -6.25
N TRP A 6 -5.02 1.52 -5.34
CA TRP A 6 -5.60 2.81 -5.67
C TRP A 6 -4.76 3.94 -5.08
N ASP A 7 -4.01 4.59 -5.96
CA ASP A 7 -3.29 5.80 -5.63
C ASP A 7 -4.29 6.96 -5.60
N LEU A 8 -4.79 7.28 -4.40
CA LEU A 8 -5.86 8.26 -4.20
C LEU A 8 -5.38 9.69 -4.46
N CYS A 9 -4.15 10.02 -4.04
CA CYS A 9 -3.48 11.30 -4.28
C CYS A 9 -1.97 11.17 -4.17
N HIS A 10 -1.24 12.12 -4.76
CA HIS A 10 0.20 12.28 -4.53
C HIS A 10 0.51 13.15 -3.31
N ARG A 11 -0.44 13.92 -2.82
CA ARG A 11 -0.27 14.76 -1.64
C ARG A 11 0.06 13.93 -0.42
N CYS A 12 1.01 14.40 0.38
CA CYS A 12 1.39 13.79 1.65
C CYS A 12 1.76 14.89 2.64
N ASN A 13 1.43 14.66 3.90
CA ASN A 13 1.87 15.54 4.98
C ASN A 13 3.30 15.24 5.47
N TYR A 14 3.95 14.18 4.93
CA TYR A 14 5.37 13.89 5.12
C TYR A 14 6.16 14.16 3.85
N GLN A 15 7.42 14.58 4.01
CA GLN A 15 8.38 14.79 2.93
C GLN A 15 9.58 13.85 3.10
N CYS A 16 9.31 12.55 3.14
CA CYS A 16 10.35 11.56 3.34
C CYS A 16 11.43 11.65 2.24
N PRO A 17 12.72 11.70 2.59
CA PRO A 17 13.79 11.93 1.60
C PRO A 17 13.91 10.79 0.57
N TYR A 18 13.43 9.59 0.92
CA TYR A 18 13.44 8.39 0.08
C TYR A 18 12.17 8.19 -0.74
N CYS A 19 11.14 9.01 -0.55
CA CYS A 19 9.87 8.85 -1.25
C CYS A 19 9.89 9.58 -2.60
N GLY A 20 9.54 8.87 -3.66
CA GLY A 20 9.34 9.44 -5.00
C GLY A 20 7.98 10.10 -5.20
N VAL A 21 6.94 9.65 -4.46
CA VAL A 21 5.54 10.03 -4.73
C VAL A 21 5.29 11.53 -4.64
N TRP A 22 5.71 12.18 -3.56
CA TRP A 22 5.46 13.62 -3.39
C TRP A 22 6.39 14.51 -4.22
N LYS A 23 7.48 13.95 -4.75
CA LYS A 23 8.43 14.68 -5.60
C LYS A 23 7.96 14.79 -7.04
N ASP A 24 7.18 13.79 -7.46
CA ASP A 24 7.03 13.54 -8.86
C ASP A 24 5.85 14.29 -9.52
N HIS A 25 4.69 14.49 -8.89
CA HIS A 25 3.59 15.16 -9.61
C HIS A 25 2.34 15.46 -8.75
N PRO A 26 2.37 16.38 -7.77
CA PRO A 26 1.20 16.68 -6.94
C PRO A 26 0.03 17.35 -7.69
N GLU A 27 0.28 17.88 -8.89
CA GLU A 27 -0.71 18.56 -9.72
C GLU A 27 -1.62 17.61 -10.51
N LEU A 28 -1.30 16.32 -10.55
CA LEU A 28 -2.07 15.32 -11.29
C LEU A 28 -3.24 14.72 -10.51
N ASP A 29 -3.39 15.09 -9.23
CA ASP A 29 -4.44 14.54 -8.39
C ASP A 29 -5.83 14.89 -8.90
N ILE A 30 -6.63 13.90 -9.27
CA ILE A 30 -8.06 14.11 -9.52
C ILE A 30 -8.78 14.27 -8.18
N ILE A 31 -9.47 15.37 -8.02
CA ILE A 31 -10.31 15.62 -6.84
C ILE A 31 -11.76 15.37 -7.20
N LEU A 32 -12.31 14.26 -6.71
CA LEU A 32 -13.72 13.89 -6.85
C LEU A 32 -14.40 13.92 -5.49
N SER A 33 -15.69 14.24 -5.50
CA SER A 33 -16.55 14.16 -4.32
C SER A 33 -16.78 12.70 -3.88
N PRO A 34 -17.19 12.46 -2.63
CA PRO A 34 -17.59 11.12 -2.18
C PRO A 34 -18.68 10.48 -3.07
N GLN A 35 -19.61 11.30 -3.58
CA GLN A 35 -20.70 10.85 -4.45
C GLN A 35 -20.18 10.38 -5.83
N GLU A 36 -19.18 11.09 -6.40
CA GLU A 36 -18.57 10.71 -7.67
C GLU A 36 -17.75 9.43 -7.51
N TRP A 37 -16.94 9.30 -6.47
CA TRP A 37 -16.25 8.06 -6.14
C TRP A 37 -17.24 6.92 -5.89
N GLY A 38 -18.35 7.21 -5.17
CA GLY A 38 -19.42 6.24 -4.94
C GLY A 38 -20.04 5.71 -6.23
N LYS A 39 -20.29 6.56 -7.23
CA LYS A 39 -20.79 6.12 -8.54
C LYS A 39 -19.81 5.18 -9.25
N ILE A 40 -18.52 5.51 -9.25
CA ILE A 40 -17.46 4.68 -9.84
C ILE A 40 -17.41 3.31 -9.15
N TRP A 41 -17.33 3.28 -7.81
CA TRP A 41 -17.20 2.05 -7.06
C TRP A 41 -18.48 1.21 -7.06
N ASN A 42 -19.66 1.83 -7.15
CA ASN A 42 -20.93 1.10 -7.38
C ASN A 42 -20.90 0.37 -8.71
N ARG A 43 -20.48 1.03 -9.81
CA ARG A 43 -20.32 0.37 -11.12
C ARG A 43 -19.34 -0.80 -11.05
N ILE A 44 -18.19 -0.63 -10.38
CA ILE A 44 -17.22 -1.72 -10.19
C ILE A 44 -17.82 -2.87 -9.40
N TYR A 45 -18.66 -2.58 -8.39
CA TYR A 45 -19.38 -3.59 -7.63
C TYR A 45 -20.38 -4.37 -8.52
N ASP A 46 -21.11 -3.67 -9.36
CA ASP A 46 -22.07 -4.30 -10.29
C ASP A 46 -21.38 -5.23 -11.30
N MET A 47 -20.12 -4.90 -11.69
CA MET A 47 -19.33 -5.71 -12.62
C MET A 47 -18.63 -6.91 -11.97
N TYR A 48 -18.09 -6.75 -10.76
CA TYR A 48 -17.15 -7.72 -10.16
C TYR A 48 -17.53 -8.17 -8.75
N GLY A 49 -18.60 -7.64 -8.17
CA GLY A 49 -18.95 -7.84 -6.77
C GLY A 49 -17.99 -7.11 -5.82
N LYS A 50 -17.95 -7.57 -4.58
CA LYS A 50 -17.05 -7.01 -3.54
C LYS A 50 -15.58 -7.14 -3.96
N CYS A 51 -14.87 -6.02 -3.96
CA CYS A 51 -13.44 -5.93 -4.27
C CYS A 51 -12.62 -5.57 -3.03
N HIS A 52 -11.34 -5.93 -3.02
CA HIS A 52 -10.35 -5.46 -2.06
C HIS A 52 -9.64 -4.22 -2.63
N LEU A 53 -9.56 -3.15 -1.86
CA LEU A 53 -9.04 -1.86 -2.31
C LEU A 53 -7.87 -1.44 -1.41
N TYR A 54 -6.64 -1.56 -1.92
CA TYR A 54 -5.47 -0.96 -1.28
C TYR A 54 -5.44 0.53 -1.60
N ILE A 55 -5.93 1.35 -0.68
CA ILE A 55 -5.98 2.81 -0.83
C ILE A 55 -4.65 3.39 -0.38
N SER A 56 -3.89 3.92 -1.32
CA SER A 56 -2.52 4.41 -1.13
C SER A 56 -2.29 5.73 -1.84
N GLY A 57 -1.03 6.03 -2.14
CA GLY A 57 -0.59 7.25 -2.81
C GLY A 57 0.47 7.97 -1.98
N GLY A 58 0.28 9.28 -1.72
CA GLY A 58 1.03 10.01 -0.69
C GLY A 58 0.56 9.58 0.70
N GLU A 59 -0.31 10.37 1.30
CA GLU A 59 -1.05 9.96 2.50
C GLU A 59 -2.55 10.10 2.20
N PRO A 60 -3.32 9.01 2.16
CA PRO A 60 -4.74 9.05 1.78
C PRO A 60 -5.58 9.98 2.64
N SER A 61 -5.25 10.11 3.94
CA SER A 61 -6.02 10.92 4.89
C SER A 61 -5.97 12.42 4.62
N VAL A 62 -5.04 12.91 3.78
CA VAL A 62 -5.01 14.33 3.37
C VAL A 62 -5.89 14.63 2.16
N TYR A 63 -6.47 13.60 1.54
CA TYR A 63 -7.40 13.79 0.44
C TYR A 63 -8.71 14.42 0.96
N PRO A 64 -9.30 15.42 0.24
CA PRO A 64 -10.55 16.04 0.67
C PRO A 64 -11.68 15.00 0.88
N ASN A 65 -12.40 15.13 2.00
CA ASN A 65 -13.50 14.24 2.37
C ASN A 65 -13.11 12.74 2.43
N PHE A 66 -11.87 12.45 2.85
CA PHE A 66 -11.34 11.10 2.94
C PHE A 66 -12.27 10.14 3.73
N TYR A 67 -12.75 10.57 4.89
CA TYR A 67 -13.60 9.72 5.74
C TYR A 67 -14.93 9.38 5.09
N GLU A 68 -15.54 10.34 4.41
CA GLU A 68 -16.81 10.16 3.68
C GLU A 68 -16.59 9.24 2.47
N ILE A 69 -15.45 9.32 1.81
CA ILE A 69 -15.09 8.40 0.71
C ILE A 69 -14.95 6.97 1.25
N VAL A 70 -14.22 6.78 2.35
CA VAL A 70 -14.08 5.46 2.98
C VAL A 70 -15.45 4.89 3.36
N ASP A 71 -16.34 5.72 3.91
CA ASP A 71 -17.70 5.33 4.29
C ASP A 71 -18.51 4.80 3.10
N VAL A 72 -18.52 5.56 2.02
CA VAL A 72 -19.24 5.17 0.79
C VAL A 72 -18.70 3.87 0.23
N ILE A 73 -17.38 3.67 0.24
CA ILE A 73 -16.72 2.48 -0.33
C ILE A 73 -16.93 1.25 0.55
N ALA A 74 -16.77 1.38 1.87
CA ALA A 74 -16.85 0.26 2.80
C ALA A 74 -18.24 -0.39 2.85
N SER A 75 -19.28 0.29 2.35
CA SER A 75 -20.62 -0.27 2.21
C SER A 75 -20.69 -1.47 1.26
N LYS A 76 -19.80 -1.54 0.27
CA LYS A 76 -19.81 -2.56 -0.80
C LYS A 76 -18.48 -3.27 -1.02
N HIS A 77 -17.37 -2.62 -0.69
CA HIS A 77 -16.01 -3.12 -0.91
C HIS A 77 -15.27 -3.31 0.41
N PHE A 78 -14.04 -3.78 0.34
CA PHE A 78 -13.15 -3.93 1.49
C PHE A 78 -11.97 -2.98 1.34
N PRO A 79 -12.02 -1.77 1.92
CA PRO A 79 -10.90 -0.86 1.95
C PRO A 79 -9.80 -1.34 2.90
N ASP A 80 -8.55 -1.24 2.43
CA ASP A 80 -7.31 -1.43 3.17
C ASP A 80 -6.49 -0.15 3.02
N ILE A 81 -6.40 0.64 4.07
CA ILE A 81 -5.80 1.97 4.04
C ILE A 81 -4.32 1.88 4.32
N CYS A 82 -3.48 2.12 3.30
CA CYS A 82 -2.04 2.23 3.42
C CYS A 82 -1.68 3.63 3.92
N THR A 83 -1.17 3.76 5.16
CA THR A 83 -1.07 5.06 5.81
C THR A 83 0.14 5.18 6.73
N ASN A 84 0.60 6.42 6.93
CA ASN A 84 1.62 6.77 7.92
C ASN A 84 1.04 6.98 9.34
N LEU A 85 -0.27 6.77 9.55
CA LEU A 85 -0.98 6.98 10.82
C LEU A 85 -0.86 8.39 11.42
N SER A 86 -0.61 9.42 10.61
CA SER A 86 -0.52 10.80 11.12
C SER A 86 -1.86 11.40 11.56
N TRP A 87 -2.96 10.81 11.14
CA TRP A 87 -4.33 11.28 11.35
C TRP A 87 -5.00 10.69 12.60
N ASP A 88 -6.23 11.12 12.88
CA ASP A 88 -7.04 10.63 13.99
C ASP A 88 -7.73 9.30 13.62
N VAL A 89 -7.14 8.20 14.07
CA VAL A 89 -7.63 6.85 13.79
C VAL A 89 -9.01 6.57 14.41
N ASP A 90 -9.36 7.26 15.50
CA ASP A 90 -10.61 7.06 16.23
C ASP A 90 -11.83 7.31 15.32
N LYS A 91 -11.70 8.21 14.33
CA LYS A 91 -12.76 8.50 13.36
C LYS A 91 -13.19 7.31 12.50
N LEU A 92 -12.29 6.37 12.24
CA LEU A 92 -12.61 5.16 11.50
C LEU A 92 -12.86 3.96 12.41
N ILE A 93 -11.98 3.71 13.39
CA ILE A 93 -12.13 2.52 14.25
C ILE A 93 -13.39 2.54 15.12
N ASN A 94 -13.95 3.71 15.41
CA ASN A 94 -15.23 3.82 16.12
C ASN A 94 -16.45 3.61 15.20
N LYS A 95 -16.26 3.62 13.89
CA LYS A 95 -17.35 3.51 12.91
C LYS A 95 -17.38 2.17 12.20
N PHE A 96 -16.23 1.56 11.99
CA PHE A 96 -16.07 0.33 11.23
C PHE A 96 -15.67 -0.84 12.14
N THR A 97 -15.65 -2.03 11.56
CA THR A 97 -15.13 -3.23 12.21
C THR A 97 -13.99 -3.83 11.37
N PRO A 98 -13.11 -4.66 11.96
CA PRO A 98 -12.00 -5.29 11.20
C PRO A 98 -12.46 -6.17 10.02
N GLU A 99 -13.73 -6.60 9.99
CA GLU A 99 -14.29 -7.38 8.89
C GLU A 99 -14.63 -6.53 7.67
N ASN A 100 -14.76 -5.21 7.84
CA ASN A 100 -15.15 -4.31 6.74
C ASN A 100 -14.15 -3.19 6.43
N LEU A 101 -13.09 -3.04 7.24
CA LEU A 101 -12.00 -2.09 7.01
C LEU A 101 -10.70 -2.64 7.58
N ARG A 102 -9.59 -2.39 6.88
CA ARG A 102 -8.24 -2.73 7.30
C ARG A 102 -7.29 -1.54 7.19
N ILE A 103 -6.25 -1.54 8.00
CA ILE A 103 -5.20 -0.52 8.03
C ILE A 103 -3.84 -1.19 7.81
N SER A 104 -3.13 -0.77 6.77
CA SER A 104 -1.75 -1.14 6.48
C SER A 104 -0.84 0.03 6.88
N ALA A 105 -0.40 0.01 8.14
CA ALA A 105 0.34 1.11 8.74
C ALA A 105 1.85 1.03 8.47
N THR A 106 2.45 2.16 8.09
CA THR A 106 3.90 2.28 7.89
C THR A 106 4.48 3.37 8.78
N PHE A 107 5.45 3.01 9.60
CA PHE A 107 6.24 3.95 10.38
C PHE A 107 7.39 4.52 9.55
N HIS A 108 7.47 5.85 9.50
CA HIS A 108 8.50 6.60 8.78
C HIS A 108 9.41 7.33 9.77
N PRO A 109 10.53 6.71 10.20
CA PRO A 109 11.35 7.22 11.30
C PRO A 109 12.00 8.59 11.01
N SER A 110 12.15 8.96 9.73
CA SER A 110 12.66 10.29 9.35
C SER A 110 11.66 11.43 9.57
N MET A 111 10.37 11.11 9.79
CA MET A 111 9.27 12.09 9.80
C MET A 111 8.43 12.05 11.06
N ALA A 112 8.42 10.96 11.80
CA ALA A 112 7.56 10.77 12.97
C ALA A 112 8.33 10.28 14.19
N LYS A 113 7.88 10.66 15.38
CA LYS A 113 8.33 10.04 16.64
C LYS A 113 7.64 8.69 16.80
N PHE A 114 8.41 7.71 17.26
CA PHE A 114 7.88 6.35 17.42
C PHE A 114 6.74 6.29 18.44
N GLU A 115 6.83 7.03 19.52
CA GLU A 115 5.83 7.04 20.60
C GLU A 115 4.47 7.52 20.10
N ASP A 116 4.44 8.57 19.27
CA ASP A 116 3.20 9.11 18.70
C ASP A 116 2.55 8.11 17.74
N PHE A 117 3.36 7.44 16.92
CA PHE A 117 2.92 6.39 16.02
C PHE A 117 2.44 5.16 16.80
N PHE A 118 3.20 4.73 17.83
CA PHE A 118 2.91 3.56 18.65
C PHE A 118 1.53 3.65 19.32
N VAL A 119 1.22 4.79 19.94
CA VAL A 119 -0.09 5.01 20.57
C VAL A 119 -1.23 4.79 19.59
N LYS A 120 -1.10 5.30 18.36
CA LYS A 120 -2.12 5.14 17.31
C LYS A 120 -2.17 3.70 16.77
N ALA A 121 -1.02 3.06 16.61
CA ALA A 121 -0.95 1.66 16.19
C ALA A 121 -1.61 0.71 17.21
N VAL A 122 -1.42 0.96 18.51
CA VAL A 122 -2.07 0.20 19.59
C VAL A 122 -3.58 0.42 19.56
N LYS A 123 -4.06 1.65 19.40
CA LYS A 123 -5.49 1.94 19.26
C LYS A 123 -6.11 1.19 18.08
N ALA A 124 -5.42 1.15 16.95
CA ALA A 124 -5.89 0.53 15.73
C ALA A 124 -5.51 -0.95 15.58
N LYS A 125 -4.97 -1.60 16.59
CA LYS A 125 -4.31 -2.93 16.48
C LYS A 125 -5.18 -4.03 15.88
N ASP A 126 -6.48 -4.00 16.13
CA ASP A 126 -7.42 -5.01 15.60
C ASP A 126 -7.74 -4.76 14.11
N PHE A 127 -7.54 -3.53 13.62
CA PHE A 127 -7.67 -3.17 12.22
C PHE A 127 -6.38 -3.34 11.41
N LEU A 128 -5.23 -3.52 12.08
CA LEU A 128 -3.96 -3.69 11.39
C LEU A 128 -3.95 -5.00 10.58
N ALA A 129 -3.52 -4.90 9.33
CA ALA A 129 -3.31 -6.05 8.46
C ALA A 129 -2.39 -7.07 9.15
N ASP A 130 -2.87 -8.29 9.37
CA ASP A 130 -2.15 -9.36 10.05
C ASP A 130 -1.54 -8.97 11.42
N ARG A 131 -2.12 -7.95 12.08
CA ARG A 131 -1.59 -7.34 13.31
C ARG A 131 -0.14 -6.92 13.18
N GLN A 132 0.20 -6.26 12.06
CA GLN A 132 1.56 -5.84 11.80
C GLN A 132 1.65 -4.39 11.35
N ILE A 133 2.82 -3.79 11.56
CA ILE A 133 3.20 -2.50 10.99
C ILE A 133 4.46 -2.67 10.14
N TYR A 134 4.60 -1.85 9.12
CA TYR A 134 5.84 -1.74 8.38
C TYR A 134 6.72 -0.66 8.99
N TYR A 135 8.02 -0.92 9.06
CA TYR A 135 9.01 0.01 9.55
C TYR A 135 10.02 0.30 8.44
N VAL A 136 10.06 1.54 7.97
CA VAL A 136 11.01 1.92 6.93
C VAL A 136 12.44 1.88 7.50
N CYS A 137 13.29 1.06 6.89
CA CYS A 137 14.69 0.90 7.29
C CYS A 137 15.53 2.10 6.85
N PHE A 138 15.36 3.24 7.54
CA PHE A 138 16.11 4.45 7.28
C PHE A 138 17.47 4.38 7.96
N PRO A 139 18.60 4.70 7.29
CA PRO A 139 19.93 4.65 7.86
C PRO A 139 20.02 5.38 9.20
N ASN A 140 20.82 4.88 10.12
CA ASN A 140 21.00 5.34 11.52
C ASN A 140 19.80 5.16 12.46
N GLN A 141 18.65 4.67 11.97
CA GLN A 141 17.46 4.41 12.81
C GLN A 141 17.07 2.92 12.86
N ILE A 142 17.83 2.07 12.16
CA ILE A 142 17.63 0.61 12.15
C ILE A 142 18.01 0.02 13.52
N LYS A 143 18.98 0.58 14.19
CA LYS A 143 19.47 0.11 15.51
C LYS A 143 18.38 0.13 16.59
N ASP A 144 17.40 1.02 16.47
CA ASP A 144 16.25 1.11 17.40
C ASP A 144 15.19 0.04 17.15
N MET A 145 15.23 -0.64 16.00
CA MET A 145 14.18 -1.58 15.60
C MET A 145 13.98 -2.75 16.58
N PRO A 146 15.02 -3.39 17.15
CA PRO A 146 14.83 -4.48 18.09
C PRO A 146 14.05 -4.07 19.34
N GLU A 147 14.37 -2.92 19.94
CA GLU A 147 13.65 -2.37 21.10
C GLU A 147 12.21 -2.03 20.75
N ARG A 148 11.99 -1.33 19.63
CA ARG A 148 10.67 -0.95 19.15
C ARG A 148 9.82 -2.17 18.76
N SER A 149 10.45 -3.21 18.21
CA SER A 149 9.81 -4.49 17.92
C SER A 149 9.36 -5.20 19.21
N ALA A 150 10.19 -5.21 20.25
CA ALA A 150 9.83 -5.78 21.55
C ALA A 150 8.61 -5.06 22.14
N LYS A 151 8.62 -3.72 22.15
CA LYS A 151 7.51 -2.90 22.64
C LYS A 151 6.19 -3.14 21.86
N LEU A 152 6.25 -3.24 20.54
CA LEU A 152 5.09 -3.56 19.71
C LEU A 152 4.57 -4.98 19.99
N LYS A 153 5.48 -5.93 20.19
CA LYS A 153 5.14 -7.34 20.49
C LYS A 153 4.38 -7.51 21.79
N GLU A 154 4.64 -6.70 22.81
CA GLU A 154 3.89 -6.66 24.07
C GLU A 154 2.40 -6.35 23.82
N GLU A 155 2.09 -5.56 22.81
CA GLU A 155 0.74 -5.22 22.36
C GLU A 155 0.17 -6.21 21.33
N GLY A 156 0.90 -7.27 20.98
CA GLY A 156 0.50 -8.26 19.98
C GLY A 156 0.66 -7.76 18.55
N ILE A 157 1.47 -6.72 18.32
CA ILE A 157 1.74 -6.13 17.00
C ILE A 157 3.13 -6.58 16.51
N LYS A 158 3.21 -7.05 15.26
CA LYS A 158 4.48 -7.42 14.64
C LYS A 158 5.10 -6.21 13.93
N LEU A 159 6.41 -6.07 14.03
CA LEU A 159 7.17 -5.11 13.21
C LEU A 159 7.75 -5.84 12.00
N ILE A 160 7.48 -5.30 10.81
CA ILE A 160 7.99 -5.82 9.54
C ILE A 160 8.97 -4.81 8.95
N PRO A 161 10.25 -5.15 8.80
CA PRO A 161 11.21 -4.29 8.13
C PRO A 161 10.81 -4.02 6.67
N LEU A 162 10.90 -2.76 6.26
CA LEU A 162 10.71 -2.32 4.89
C LEU A 162 12.03 -1.70 4.38
N PRO A 163 12.94 -2.48 3.79
CA PRO A 163 14.20 -1.98 3.29
C PRO A 163 14.01 -0.93 2.19
N LEU A 164 14.75 0.15 2.28
CA LEU A 164 14.82 1.17 1.24
C LEU A 164 15.54 0.62 0.01
N ARG A 165 15.13 1.08 -1.16
CA ARG A 165 15.70 0.73 -2.45
C ARG A 165 16.09 2.00 -3.20
N GLY A 166 17.14 1.90 -3.99
CA GLY A 166 17.64 3.00 -4.81
C GLY A 166 18.99 3.55 -4.35
N ASP A 167 19.55 4.39 -5.17
CA ASP A 167 20.87 4.98 -4.95
C ASP A 167 20.87 5.89 -3.72
N GLY A 168 21.87 5.73 -2.85
CA GLY A 168 22.05 6.53 -1.64
C GLY A 168 21.40 5.97 -0.37
N PHE A 169 20.69 4.82 -0.41
CA PHE A 169 20.09 4.16 0.76
C PHE A 169 20.66 2.76 0.97
N THR A 170 21.97 2.62 0.89
CA THR A 170 22.64 1.37 1.23
C THR A 170 22.69 1.17 2.74
N LEU A 171 22.43 -0.05 3.18
CA LEU A 171 22.67 -0.46 4.57
C LEU A 171 24.18 -0.33 4.86
N ASN A 172 24.52 0.46 5.87
CA ASN A 172 25.90 0.88 6.12
C ASN A 172 26.71 -0.15 6.91
N SER A 173 26.08 -1.15 7.55
CA SER A 173 26.78 -2.15 8.34
C SER A 173 26.16 -3.55 8.26
N GLU A 174 26.98 -4.58 8.50
CA GLU A 174 26.51 -5.97 8.63
C GLU A 174 25.55 -6.12 9.83
N GLU A 175 25.71 -5.30 10.88
CA GLU A 175 24.79 -5.26 12.03
C GLU A 175 23.38 -4.85 11.61
N GLU A 176 23.23 -3.79 10.81
CA GLU A 176 21.95 -3.33 10.29
C GLU A 176 21.27 -4.38 9.38
N LYS A 177 22.06 -5.04 8.52
CA LYS A 177 21.56 -6.15 7.68
C LYS A 177 21.04 -7.28 8.54
N LYS A 178 21.79 -7.68 9.58
CA LYS A 178 21.38 -8.75 10.49
C LYS A 178 20.09 -8.40 11.23
N ILE A 179 19.93 -7.17 11.72
CA ILE A 179 18.69 -6.73 12.38
C ILE A 179 17.50 -6.88 11.44
N ILE A 180 17.64 -6.45 10.19
CA ILE A 180 16.56 -6.57 9.18
C ILE A 180 16.24 -8.04 8.90
N GLU A 181 17.25 -8.88 8.73
CA GLU A 181 17.06 -10.31 8.48
C GLU A 181 16.38 -11.02 9.64
N ASP A 182 16.79 -10.73 10.89
CA ASP A 182 16.25 -11.37 12.10
C ASP A 182 14.78 -10.98 12.35
N LEU A 183 14.37 -9.76 11.95
CA LEU A 183 12.99 -9.27 12.07
C LEU A 183 12.12 -9.57 10.84
N SER A 184 12.70 -10.00 9.72
CA SER A 184 11.96 -10.24 8.48
C SER A 184 11.20 -11.57 8.51
N PRO A 185 9.88 -11.57 8.27
CA PRO A 185 9.09 -12.80 8.18
C PRO A 185 9.26 -13.53 6.83
N TYR A 186 9.97 -12.92 5.87
CA TYR A 186 10.05 -13.41 4.49
C TYR A 186 11.37 -14.14 4.18
N LYS A 187 12.17 -14.45 5.19
CA LYS A 187 13.44 -15.17 5.03
C LYS A 187 13.25 -16.48 4.24
N GLY A 188 13.87 -16.56 3.06
CA GLY A 188 13.85 -17.77 2.20
C GLY A 188 12.58 -17.97 1.36
N SER A 189 11.70 -16.97 1.20
CA SER A 189 10.52 -17.08 0.33
C SER A 189 10.82 -16.70 -1.12
N GLU A 190 10.18 -17.38 -2.11
CA GLU A 190 10.27 -17.02 -3.54
C GLU A 190 9.86 -15.56 -3.82
N LYS A 191 8.98 -14.98 -3.00
CA LYS A 191 8.59 -13.57 -3.12
C LYS A 191 9.78 -12.63 -2.97
N ILE A 192 10.73 -12.95 -2.09
CA ILE A 192 11.96 -12.18 -1.89
C ILE A 192 12.81 -12.21 -3.16
N GLU A 193 12.91 -13.35 -3.82
CA GLU A 193 13.75 -13.50 -5.03
C GLU A 193 13.31 -12.55 -6.15
N TYR A 194 11.98 -12.40 -6.37
CA TYR A 194 11.47 -11.40 -7.33
C TYR A 194 11.68 -9.97 -6.86
N GLN A 195 11.54 -9.72 -5.57
CA GLN A 195 11.72 -8.38 -4.99
C GLN A 195 13.18 -7.94 -4.98
N LEU A 196 14.10 -8.88 -4.79
CA LEU A 196 15.56 -8.63 -4.80
C LEU A 196 16.16 -8.68 -6.21
N GLN A 197 15.35 -8.89 -7.26
CA GLN A 197 15.79 -9.03 -8.65
C GLN A 197 16.63 -10.30 -8.94
N ASN A 198 16.60 -11.27 -8.05
CA ASN A 198 17.30 -12.56 -8.24
C ASN A 198 16.55 -13.48 -9.23
N ALA A 199 15.27 -13.19 -9.49
CA ALA A 199 14.44 -13.91 -10.46
C ALA A 199 13.65 -12.93 -11.33
N SER A 200 13.52 -13.25 -12.64
CA SER A 200 12.73 -12.46 -13.59
C SER A 200 11.33 -13.06 -13.78
N PRO A 201 10.27 -12.24 -13.71
CA PRO A 201 8.91 -12.67 -14.04
C PRO A 201 8.63 -12.71 -15.54
N LYS A 202 9.56 -12.26 -16.39
CA LYS A 202 9.38 -12.13 -17.84
C LYS A 202 8.96 -13.46 -18.49
N GLY A 203 7.92 -13.41 -19.29
CA GLY A 203 7.36 -14.60 -19.95
C GLY A 203 6.44 -15.45 -19.08
N LYS A 204 6.45 -15.31 -17.74
CA LYS A 204 5.54 -16.02 -16.85
C LYS A 204 4.12 -15.46 -16.97
N MET A 205 3.11 -16.32 -16.85
CA MET A 205 1.72 -15.89 -16.80
C MET A 205 1.48 -15.08 -15.52
N CYS A 206 0.70 -14.00 -15.64
CA CYS A 206 0.40 -13.12 -14.51
C CYS A 206 -1.07 -12.74 -14.51
N ARG A 207 -1.68 -12.75 -13.33
CA ARG A 207 -3.08 -12.35 -13.11
C ARG A 207 -3.29 -10.84 -13.08
N ALA A 208 -2.21 -10.06 -13.07
CA ALA A 208 -2.28 -8.60 -13.11
C ALA A 208 -2.95 -8.11 -14.42
N GLY A 209 -3.86 -7.18 -14.28
CA GLY A 209 -4.79 -6.71 -15.31
C GLY A 209 -6.11 -7.50 -15.35
N LYS A 210 -6.16 -8.73 -14.80
CA LYS A 210 -7.36 -9.55 -14.69
C LYS A 210 -7.94 -9.59 -13.27
N ASP A 211 -7.12 -9.93 -12.29
CA ASP A 211 -7.54 -10.09 -10.89
C ASP A 211 -6.99 -8.98 -9.98
N TYR A 212 -6.02 -8.24 -10.49
CA TYR A 212 -5.40 -7.07 -9.87
C TYR A 212 -5.17 -5.97 -10.89
N ALA A 213 -5.38 -4.73 -10.52
CA ALA A 213 -5.01 -3.55 -11.30
C ALA A 213 -4.66 -2.37 -10.37
N VAL A 214 -3.94 -1.37 -10.90
CA VAL A 214 -3.59 -0.15 -10.18
C VAL A 214 -4.30 1.03 -10.80
N ILE A 215 -5.07 1.76 -10.00
CA ILE A 215 -5.69 3.03 -10.37
C ILE A 215 -4.74 4.14 -9.95
N ARG A 216 -4.33 4.97 -10.91
CA ARG A 216 -3.45 6.12 -10.69
C ARG A 216 -4.26 7.34 -10.26
N VAL A 217 -3.57 8.34 -9.72
CA VAL A 217 -4.17 9.60 -9.26
C VAL A 217 -4.92 10.37 -10.35
N ASP A 218 -4.59 10.17 -11.63
CA ASP A 218 -5.27 10.76 -12.80
C ASP A 218 -6.44 9.91 -13.31
N GLY A 219 -6.76 8.80 -12.61
CA GLY A 219 -7.82 7.86 -12.97
C GLY A 219 -7.44 6.86 -14.05
N THR A 220 -6.22 6.87 -14.57
CA THR A 220 -5.73 5.80 -15.44
C THR A 220 -5.59 4.50 -14.67
N VAL A 221 -5.80 3.36 -15.35
CA VAL A 221 -5.71 2.03 -14.74
C VAL A 221 -4.64 1.23 -15.46
N ASP A 222 -3.65 0.82 -14.71
CA ASP A 222 -2.59 -0.04 -15.17
C ASP A 222 -2.76 -1.47 -14.65
N ARG A 223 -2.24 -2.45 -15.40
CA ARG A 223 -2.31 -3.84 -14.96
C ARG A 223 -1.52 -4.12 -13.68
N CYS A 224 -0.43 -3.37 -13.43
CA CYS A 224 0.34 -3.36 -12.18
C CYS A 224 1.21 -2.10 -12.09
N SER A 225 1.92 -1.90 -10.98
CA SER A 225 2.77 -0.73 -10.74
C SER A 225 3.89 -0.52 -11.77
N GLN A 226 4.34 -1.61 -12.43
CA GLN A 226 5.41 -1.59 -13.44
C GLN A 226 4.94 -1.13 -14.84
N TYR A 227 3.65 -1.02 -15.05
CA TYR A 227 3.07 -0.48 -16.28
C TYR A 227 2.60 0.95 -16.05
N LYS A 228 2.61 1.75 -17.10
CA LYS A 228 2.21 3.16 -17.08
C LYS A 228 1.31 3.44 -18.28
N ASN A 229 0.69 4.61 -18.27
CA ASN A 229 -0.13 5.15 -19.38
C ASN A 229 -1.46 4.43 -19.63
N GLY A 230 -2.09 3.88 -18.58
CA GLY A 230 -3.43 3.31 -18.68
C GLY A 230 -3.48 2.01 -19.49
N SER A 231 -2.57 1.07 -19.19
CA SER A 231 -2.48 -0.22 -19.91
C SER A 231 -3.78 -1.07 -19.88
N VAL A 232 -4.73 -0.74 -18.97
CA VAL A 232 -6.05 -1.37 -18.87
C VAL A 232 -7.16 -0.41 -19.32
N GLY A 233 -7.00 0.91 -19.08
CA GLY A 233 -7.99 1.94 -19.45
C GLY A 233 -8.04 3.07 -18.44
N LYS A 234 -9.22 3.69 -18.30
CA LYS A 234 -9.49 4.71 -17.30
C LYS A 234 -10.68 4.30 -16.43
N ILE A 235 -10.55 4.46 -15.10
CA ILE A 235 -11.59 4.02 -14.16
C ILE A 235 -12.93 4.76 -14.35
N ARG A 236 -12.90 5.95 -14.95
CA ARG A 236 -14.08 6.79 -15.18
C ARG A 236 -14.83 6.46 -16.47
N ASP A 237 -14.20 5.71 -17.38
CA ASP A 237 -14.84 5.38 -18.66
C ASP A 237 -15.96 4.34 -18.45
N ASP A 238 -17.10 4.56 -19.09
CA ASP A 238 -18.26 3.67 -18.95
C ASP A 238 -17.98 2.25 -19.48
N ASN A 239 -17.08 2.11 -20.44
CA ASN A 239 -16.66 0.84 -21.03
C ASN A 239 -15.41 0.25 -20.35
N PHE A 240 -14.98 0.81 -19.21
CA PHE A 240 -13.84 0.25 -18.47
C PHE A 240 -14.11 -1.19 -18.06
N SER A 241 -13.16 -2.07 -18.35
CA SER A 241 -13.15 -3.45 -17.85
C SER A 241 -11.74 -3.98 -17.64
N LEU A 242 -11.58 -4.90 -16.69
CA LEU A 242 -10.36 -5.67 -16.54
C LEU A 242 -10.22 -6.69 -17.68
N PHE A 243 -9.02 -7.22 -17.88
CA PHE A 243 -8.79 -8.25 -18.89
C PHE A 243 -9.54 -9.54 -18.56
N ASP A 244 -10.08 -10.20 -19.58
CA ASP A 244 -10.76 -11.49 -19.43
C ASP A 244 -9.78 -12.63 -19.10
N LYS A 245 -8.53 -12.54 -19.58
CA LYS A 245 -7.51 -13.58 -19.46
C LYS A 245 -6.22 -13.04 -18.86
N CYS A 246 -5.51 -13.92 -18.16
CA CYS A 246 -4.13 -13.64 -17.71
C CYS A 246 -3.23 -13.36 -18.92
N LYS A 247 -2.26 -12.48 -18.75
CA LYS A 247 -1.26 -12.15 -19.79
C LYS A 247 0.14 -12.44 -19.28
N LYS A 248 1.05 -12.75 -20.19
CA LYS A 248 2.48 -12.90 -19.88
C LYS A 248 3.03 -11.58 -19.33
N CYS A 249 3.93 -11.68 -18.37
CA CYS A 249 4.69 -10.54 -17.88
C CYS A 249 5.79 -10.18 -18.89
N GLU A 250 5.95 -8.89 -19.17
CA GLU A 250 6.97 -8.34 -20.07
C GLU A 250 8.11 -7.66 -19.33
N LYS A 251 8.01 -7.58 -18.00
CA LYS A 251 8.96 -6.88 -17.15
C LYS A 251 10.05 -7.82 -16.65
N ASP A 252 11.25 -7.30 -16.52
CA ASP A 252 12.41 -8.06 -16.07
C ASP A 252 12.43 -8.24 -14.54
N TYR A 253 11.65 -7.43 -13.78
CA TYR A 253 11.54 -7.58 -12.34
C TYR A 253 10.16 -7.20 -11.79
N CYS A 254 9.80 -7.73 -10.60
CA CYS A 254 8.52 -7.48 -9.94
C CYS A 254 8.72 -7.09 -8.48
N PRO A 255 8.73 -5.77 -8.14
CA PRO A 255 9.08 -5.29 -6.81
C PRO A 255 7.98 -5.47 -5.77
N ILE A 256 6.72 -5.50 -6.18
CA ILE A 256 5.56 -5.39 -5.27
C ILE A 256 4.56 -6.52 -5.50
N GLU A 257 4.20 -6.78 -6.75
CA GLU A 257 3.03 -7.59 -7.12
C GLU A 257 3.37 -9.05 -7.44
N SER A 258 4.47 -9.59 -6.93
CA SER A 258 4.92 -10.96 -7.23
C SER A 258 3.89 -12.05 -6.89
N GLN A 259 2.98 -11.79 -5.94
CA GLN A 259 1.87 -12.69 -5.61
C GLN A 259 0.87 -12.93 -6.75
N TRP A 260 0.91 -12.12 -7.81
CA TRP A 260 0.04 -12.27 -8.97
C TRP A 260 0.67 -13.06 -10.12
N ILE A 261 1.95 -13.43 -10.02
CA ILE A 261 2.65 -14.31 -10.97
C ILE A 261 2.17 -15.75 -10.73
N LEU A 262 1.91 -16.49 -11.83
CA LEU A 262 1.46 -17.88 -11.82
C LEU A 262 2.63 -18.82 -12.05
#